data_089fb884d50d747a7060c028a5208c0a
#
_entry.id   089fb884d50d747a7060c028a5208c0a
#
_cell.length_a   1.000
_cell.length_b   1.000
_cell.length_c   1.000
_cell.angle_alpha   90.00
_cell.angle_beta   90.00
_cell.angle_gamma   90.00
#
_symmetry.space_group_name_H-M   'P 1'
#
loop_
_entity.id
_entity.type
_entity.pdbx_description
1 polymer ?
#
loop_
_entity_poly.entity_id
_entity_poly.type
_entity_poly.pdbx_seq_one_letter_code
_entity_poly.pdbx_strand_id
1 'polypeptide(L)'
;TAAVSPANPPETTYFTIETKASGVKFLWVNVPGKVTLFKIAAVYELGTILDWLATDTTLKGLVIASPKAGDFIAGADIGEIDALQEGSAASVYELLGTAKGIFKKIHALNVPVVAAIDGPCKGAGMELALWCTNRIASDNPRVALALPEVRLGLMPGYGGAVLLPRLIDTSEALKMVTTGSDVGAMEAWR
;
A
#
# COMPACT_ATOMS: atom_id res chain seq x y z
N THR A 1 -26.96 18.72 -3.09
CA THR A 1 -25.68 19.46 -3.04
C THR A 1 -24.93 19.20 -4.33
N ALA A 2 -24.49 20.27 -5.03
CA ALA A 2 -23.68 20.12 -6.24
C ALA A 2 -22.37 19.38 -5.90
N ALA A 3 -21.92 18.48 -6.79
CA ALA A 3 -20.65 17.82 -6.65
C ALA A 3 -19.52 18.87 -6.71
N VAL A 4 -18.68 18.91 -5.68
CA VAL A 4 -17.59 19.87 -5.58
C VAL A 4 -16.30 19.09 -5.81
N SER A 5 -15.56 19.47 -6.85
CA SER A 5 -14.18 19.04 -7.02
C SER A 5 -13.32 19.80 -6.00
N PRO A 6 -12.41 19.14 -5.29
CA PRO A 6 -11.54 19.82 -4.33
C PRO A 6 -10.63 20.84 -5.05
N ALA A 7 -10.02 21.73 -4.28
CA ALA A 7 -8.91 22.56 -4.75
C ALA A 7 -7.83 21.68 -5.45
N ASN A 8 -6.93 22.32 -6.18
CA ASN A 8 -5.86 21.63 -6.91
C ASN A 8 -5.26 20.46 -6.11
N PRO A 9 -4.89 19.34 -6.76
CA PRO A 9 -4.23 18.24 -6.09
C PRO A 9 -2.95 18.73 -5.39
N PRO A 10 -2.55 18.10 -4.28
CA PRO A 10 -1.31 18.44 -3.61
C PRO A 10 -0.12 18.21 -4.55
N GLU A 11 0.94 18.99 -4.36
CA GLU A 11 2.23 18.70 -5.00
C GLU A 11 2.75 17.35 -4.52
N THR A 12 3.24 16.54 -5.45
CA THR A 12 3.67 15.15 -5.19
C THR A 12 5.06 14.90 -5.74
N THR A 13 5.84 14.12 -5.00
CA THR A 13 7.19 13.68 -5.36
C THR A 13 7.21 12.19 -5.74
N TYR A 14 6.45 11.40 -4.99
CA TYR A 14 6.44 9.94 -5.07
C TYR A 14 5.19 9.38 -5.74
N PHE A 15 4.22 10.23 -6.03
CA PHE A 15 2.96 9.82 -6.65
C PHE A 15 2.62 10.70 -7.84
N THR A 16 1.82 10.16 -8.73
CA THR A 16 1.16 10.94 -9.80
C THR A 16 -0.33 10.63 -9.76
N ILE A 17 -1.16 11.68 -9.78
CA ILE A 17 -2.61 11.54 -9.75
C ILE A 17 -3.15 11.78 -11.16
N GLU A 18 -3.85 10.79 -11.69
CA GLU A 18 -4.54 10.88 -12.98
C GLU A 18 -6.05 10.77 -12.77
N THR A 19 -6.81 11.73 -13.28
CA THR A 19 -8.27 11.71 -13.20
C THR A 19 -8.87 11.29 -14.54
N LYS A 20 -9.72 10.25 -14.53
CA LYS A 20 -10.47 9.82 -15.70
C LYS A 20 -11.84 10.55 -15.77
N ALA A 21 -12.39 10.68 -16.96
CA ALA A 21 -13.69 11.30 -17.18
C ALA A 21 -14.85 10.63 -16.42
N SER A 22 -14.68 9.34 -16.06
CA SER A 22 -15.62 8.58 -15.23
C SER A 22 -15.68 9.01 -13.76
N GLY A 23 -14.77 9.86 -13.28
CA GLY A 23 -14.60 10.21 -11.88
C GLY A 23 -13.70 9.21 -11.10
N VAL A 24 -13.19 8.18 -11.76
CA VAL A 24 -12.15 7.31 -11.18
C VAL A 24 -10.81 8.01 -11.24
N LYS A 25 -10.05 7.93 -10.15
CA LYS A 25 -8.68 8.42 -10.11
C LYS A 25 -7.69 7.26 -10.04
N PHE A 26 -6.56 7.43 -10.72
CA PHE A 26 -5.40 6.57 -10.59
C PHE A 26 -4.35 7.27 -9.75
N LEU A 27 -3.86 6.57 -8.75
CA LEU A 27 -2.73 6.97 -7.93
C LEU A 27 -1.54 6.10 -8.33
N TRP A 28 -0.69 6.64 -9.16
CA TRP A 28 0.52 5.99 -9.63
C TRP A 28 1.62 6.14 -8.59
N VAL A 29 2.15 5.02 -8.08
CA VAL A 29 3.27 5.00 -7.14
C VAL A 29 4.57 5.14 -7.91
N ASN A 30 5.06 6.37 -8.03
CA ASN A 30 6.19 6.75 -8.88
C ASN A 30 7.48 6.97 -8.08
N VAL A 31 7.81 6.06 -7.18
CA VAL A 31 9.07 6.11 -6.43
C VAL A 31 10.25 5.82 -7.37
N PRO A 32 11.32 6.65 -7.37
CA PRO A 32 12.49 6.42 -8.18
C PRO A 32 13.20 5.07 -7.90
N GLY A 33 13.84 4.49 -8.92
CA GLY A 33 14.57 3.23 -8.81
C GLY A 33 14.02 2.15 -9.73
N LYS A 34 14.72 1.01 -9.82
CA LYS A 34 14.31 -0.15 -10.63
C LYS A 34 13.10 -0.89 -10.04
N VAL A 35 12.97 -0.86 -8.73
CA VAL A 35 11.91 -1.49 -7.93
C VAL A 35 11.30 -0.41 -7.05
N THR A 36 9.99 -0.44 -6.89
CA THR A 36 9.29 0.51 -6.02
C THR A 36 9.43 0.09 -4.56
N LEU A 37 10.23 0.85 -3.82
CA LEU A 37 10.37 0.73 -2.37
C LEU A 37 9.65 1.89 -1.69
N PHE A 38 8.85 1.57 -0.68
CA PHE A 38 8.05 2.58 0.02
C PHE A 38 8.93 3.28 1.06
N LYS A 39 9.19 4.55 0.82
CA LYS A 39 9.92 5.42 1.73
C LYS A 39 8.98 6.01 2.78
N ILE A 40 9.52 6.35 3.95
CA ILE A 40 8.76 7.03 5.01
C ILE A 40 8.13 8.32 4.46
N ALA A 41 8.88 9.11 3.71
CA ALA A 41 8.38 10.33 3.08
C ALA A 41 7.20 10.04 2.11
N ALA A 42 7.25 8.95 1.34
CA ALA A 42 6.14 8.54 0.47
C ALA A 42 4.89 8.15 1.27
N VAL A 43 5.04 7.54 2.45
CA VAL A 43 3.90 7.25 3.33
C VAL A 43 3.22 8.53 3.81
N TYR A 44 3.98 9.54 4.21
CA TYR A 44 3.41 10.83 4.62
C TYR A 44 2.74 11.56 3.46
N GLU A 45 3.36 11.55 2.26
CA GLU A 45 2.77 12.13 1.05
C GLU A 45 1.44 11.43 0.70
N LEU A 46 1.38 10.08 0.81
CA LEU A 46 0.13 9.33 0.67
C LEU A 46 -0.94 9.83 1.65
N GLY A 47 -0.56 10.11 2.89
CA GLY A 47 -1.48 10.67 3.90
C GLY A 47 -2.13 11.97 3.45
N THR A 48 -1.33 12.91 2.92
CA THR A 48 -1.80 14.19 2.36
C THR A 48 -2.74 14.00 1.16
N ILE A 49 -2.37 13.06 0.26
CA ILE A 49 -3.20 12.75 -0.91
C ILE A 49 -4.55 12.16 -0.48
N LEU A 50 -4.55 11.24 0.49
CA LEU A 50 -5.79 10.61 0.96
C LEU A 50 -6.71 11.63 1.67
N ASP A 51 -6.15 12.57 2.43
CA ASP A 51 -6.92 13.66 3.04
C ASP A 51 -7.56 14.56 1.96
N TRP A 52 -6.81 14.88 0.90
CA TRP A 52 -7.34 15.63 -0.24
C TRP A 52 -8.44 14.83 -0.97
N LEU A 53 -8.22 13.54 -1.26
CA LEU A 53 -9.21 12.67 -1.91
C LEU A 53 -10.49 12.54 -1.08
N ALA A 54 -10.40 12.53 0.23
CA ALA A 54 -11.56 12.47 1.11
C ALA A 54 -12.49 13.70 1.01
N THR A 55 -11.97 14.83 0.51
CA THR A 55 -12.78 16.05 0.25
C THR A 55 -13.42 16.06 -1.14
N ASP A 56 -13.03 15.13 -2.02
CA ASP A 56 -13.52 15.09 -3.41
C ASP A 56 -14.86 14.36 -3.52
N THR A 57 -15.94 15.13 -3.57
CA THR A 57 -17.30 14.57 -3.74
C THR A 57 -17.57 14.04 -5.16
N THR A 58 -16.65 14.25 -6.11
CA THR A 58 -16.76 13.74 -7.49
C THR A 58 -16.05 12.40 -7.66
N LEU A 59 -15.24 11.99 -6.67
CA LEU A 59 -14.51 10.73 -6.68
C LEU A 59 -15.47 9.55 -6.72
N LYS A 60 -15.28 8.63 -7.67
CA LYS A 60 -16.09 7.41 -7.85
C LYS A 60 -15.32 6.13 -7.53
N GLY A 61 -14.02 6.19 -7.48
CA GLY A 61 -13.13 5.09 -7.16
C GLY A 61 -11.68 5.50 -7.27
N LEU A 62 -10.82 4.73 -6.61
CA LEU A 62 -9.38 4.94 -6.63
C LEU A 62 -8.68 3.65 -7.07
N VAL A 63 -7.75 3.73 -8.00
CA VAL A 63 -6.85 2.64 -8.37
C VAL A 63 -5.44 3.01 -7.96
N ILE A 64 -4.80 2.19 -7.16
CA ILE A 64 -3.39 2.35 -6.77
C ILE A 64 -2.56 1.37 -7.59
N ALA A 65 -1.59 1.85 -8.34
CA ALA A 65 -0.77 1.06 -9.25
C ALA A 65 0.65 1.61 -9.37
N SER A 66 1.58 0.80 -9.89
CA SER A 66 2.89 1.27 -10.33
C SER A 66 2.85 1.64 -11.81
N PRO A 67 3.52 2.73 -12.25
CA PRO A 67 3.67 3.03 -13.67
C PRO A 67 4.72 2.13 -14.35
N LYS A 68 5.47 1.34 -13.59
CA LYS A 68 6.51 0.44 -14.08
C LYS A 68 5.90 -0.94 -14.38
N ALA A 69 6.11 -1.45 -15.60
CA ALA A 69 5.66 -2.77 -15.98
C ALA A 69 6.32 -3.85 -15.11
N GLY A 70 5.54 -4.81 -14.64
CA GLY A 70 6.00 -5.90 -13.79
C GLY A 70 6.46 -5.45 -12.40
N ASP A 71 5.86 -4.39 -11.86
CA ASP A 71 6.19 -3.83 -10.56
C ASP A 71 4.91 -3.45 -9.79
N PHE A 72 5.02 -3.33 -8.48
CA PHE A 72 4.04 -2.70 -7.60
C PHE A 72 4.80 -2.04 -6.44
N ILE A 73 4.70 -2.57 -5.21
CA ILE A 73 5.47 -2.08 -4.06
C ILE A 73 6.14 -3.28 -3.42
N ALA A 74 7.47 -3.39 -3.58
CA ALA A 74 8.23 -4.55 -3.16
C ALA A 74 8.60 -4.55 -1.66
N GLY A 75 8.17 -3.56 -0.93
CA GLY A 75 8.40 -3.41 0.51
C GLY A 75 8.78 -2.00 0.90
N ALA A 76 9.08 -1.80 2.19
CA ALA A 76 9.69 -0.57 2.69
C ALA A 76 11.18 -0.49 2.30
N ASP A 77 11.73 0.71 2.30
CA ASP A 77 13.17 0.91 2.11
C ASP A 77 13.93 0.40 3.36
N ILE A 78 14.72 -0.67 3.18
CA ILE A 78 15.45 -1.32 4.28
C ILE A 78 16.46 -0.37 4.92
N GLY A 79 17.08 0.54 4.13
CA GLY A 79 18.01 1.53 4.67
C GLY A 79 17.33 2.50 5.65
N GLU A 80 16.07 2.86 5.40
CA GLU A 80 15.29 3.67 6.34
C GLU A 80 14.88 2.85 7.58
N ILE A 81 14.60 1.54 7.43
CA ILE A 81 14.31 0.66 8.56
C ILE A 81 15.53 0.52 9.49
N ASP A 82 16.72 0.32 8.92
CA ASP A 82 17.97 0.22 9.69
C ASP A 82 18.24 1.51 10.47
N ALA A 83 18.03 2.66 9.86
CA ALA A 83 18.16 3.96 10.54
C ALA A 83 17.18 4.12 11.72
N LEU A 84 16.00 3.48 11.68
CA LEU A 84 15.04 3.49 12.80
C LEU A 84 15.53 2.69 14.01
N GLN A 85 16.41 1.70 13.82
CA GLN A 85 16.96 0.92 14.94
C GLN A 85 17.86 1.75 15.87
N GLU A 86 18.40 2.86 15.37
CA GLU A 86 19.17 3.84 16.17
C GLU A 86 18.24 4.74 17.01
N GLY A 87 16.94 4.73 16.73
CA GLY A 87 15.93 5.53 17.43
C GLY A 87 15.46 4.89 18.73
N SER A 88 14.75 5.67 19.54
CA SER A 88 14.08 5.13 20.74
C SER A 88 12.89 4.24 20.34
N ALA A 89 12.56 3.26 21.19
CA ALA A 89 11.35 2.44 20.96
C ALA A 89 10.08 3.31 20.88
N ALA A 90 10.02 4.43 21.62
CA ALA A 90 8.89 5.35 21.59
C ALA A 90 8.76 6.03 20.21
N SER A 91 9.86 6.52 19.62
CA SER A 91 9.83 7.17 18.31
C SER A 91 9.47 6.19 17.18
N VAL A 92 9.94 4.96 17.26
CA VAL A 92 9.57 3.90 16.32
C VAL A 92 8.08 3.57 16.44
N TYR A 93 7.57 3.44 17.66
CA TYR A 93 6.15 3.16 17.91
C TYR A 93 5.24 4.28 17.35
N GLU A 94 5.62 5.54 17.55
CA GLU A 94 4.89 6.70 17.03
C GLU A 94 4.87 6.72 15.51
N LEU A 95 6.02 6.47 14.86
CA LEU A 95 6.13 6.39 13.41
C LEU A 95 5.23 5.28 12.83
N LEU A 96 5.30 4.08 13.41
CA LEU A 96 4.47 2.95 12.97
C LEU A 96 2.98 3.22 13.18
N GLY A 97 2.62 3.86 14.30
CA GLY A 97 1.25 4.29 14.59
C GLY A 97 0.73 5.28 13.54
N THR A 98 1.55 6.27 13.20
CA THR A 98 1.23 7.28 12.17
C THR A 98 1.07 6.63 10.80
N ALA A 99 2.02 5.81 10.36
CA ALA A 99 1.97 5.13 9.07
C ALA A 99 0.74 4.21 8.95
N LYS A 100 0.45 3.44 10.00
CA LYS A 100 -0.77 2.61 10.06
C LYS A 100 -2.03 3.46 10.02
N GLY A 101 -2.04 4.62 10.69
CA GLY A 101 -3.14 5.59 10.61
C GLY A 101 -3.37 6.10 9.20
N ILE A 102 -2.30 6.37 8.45
CA ILE A 102 -2.37 6.77 7.04
C ILE A 102 -2.96 5.64 6.18
N PHE A 103 -2.47 4.43 6.31
CA PHE A 103 -3.00 3.30 5.54
C PHE A 103 -4.49 3.04 5.83
N LYS A 104 -4.92 3.21 7.09
CA LYS A 104 -6.32 3.12 7.47
C LYS A 104 -7.21 4.12 6.72
N LYS A 105 -6.69 5.30 6.31
CA LYS A 105 -7.44 6.27 5.51
C LYS A 105 -7.85 5.71 4.15
N ILE A 106 -7.08 4.76 3.57
CA ILE A 106 -7.45 4.07 2.33
C ILE A 106 -8.81 3.39 2.49
N HIS A 107 -8.98 2.67 3.58
CA HIS A 107 -10.24 1.97 3.89
C HIS A 107 -11.36 2.93 4.29
N ALA A 108 -11.02 4.13 4.77
CA ALA A 108 -11.99 5.15 5.19
C ALA A 108 -12.54 5.99 4.03
N LEU A 109 -11.99 5.87 2.82
CA LEU A 109 -12.58 6.50 1.64
C LEU A 109 -13.95 5.87 1.34
N ASN A 110 -14.95 6.72 1.09
CA ASN A 110 -16.33 6.28 0.81
C ASN A 110 -16.51 5.81 -0.65
N VAL A 111 -15.46 5.31 -1.27
CA VAL A 111 -15.45 4.78 -2.64
C VAL A 111 -14.62 3.51 -2.71
N PRO A 112 -14.85 2.63 -3.69
CA PRO A 112 -13.99 1.48 -3.90
C PRO A 112 -12.55 1.90 -4.17
N VAL A 113 -11.60 1.25 -3.48
CA VAL A 113 -10.16 1.39 -3.71
C VAL A 113 -9.60 0.06 -4.17
N VAL A 114 -8.92 0.04 -5.30
CA VAL A 114 -8.36 -1.17 -5.91
C VAL A 114 -6.84 -1.08 -5.96
N ALA A 115 -6.15 -2.07 -5.40
CA ALA A 115 -4.73 -2.28 -5.66
C ALA A 115 -4.57 -3.08 -6.96
N ALA A 116 -3.93 -2.48 -7.97
CA ALA A 116 -3.62 -3.13 -9.25
C ALA A 116 -2.16 -3.59 -9.24
N ILE A 117 -1.96 -4.89 -9.07
CA ILE A 117 -0.67 -5.52 -8.76
C ILE A 117 -0.13 -6.22 -10.01
N ASP A 118 1.00 -5.74 -10.55
CA ASP A 118 1.65 -6.33 -11.73
C ASP A 118 3.05 -6.92 -11.41
N GLY A 119 3.45 -6.92 -10.15
CA GLY A 119 4.76 -7.41 -9.74
C GLY A 119 4.87 -7.66 -8.23
N PRO A 120 6.08 -7.57 -7.66
CA PRO A 120 6.27 -7.78 -6.22
C PRO A 120 5.39 -6.85 -5.37
N CYS A 121 4.62 -7.45 -4.46
CA CYS A 121 3.73 -6.80 -3.51
C CYS A 121 4.05 -7.36 -2.12
N LYS A 122 5.05 -6.78 -1.45
CA LYS A 122 5.64 -7.35 -0.24
C LYS A 122 5.66 -6.35 0.91
N GLY A 123 5.60 -6.86 2.14
CA GLY A 123 5.69 -6.03 3.34
C GLY A 123 4.73 -4.85 3.30
N ALA A 124 5.23 -3.62 3.43
CA ALA A 124 4.42 -2.39 3.35
C ALA A 124 3.53 -2.32 2.11
N GLY A 125 3.97 -2.87 0.96
CA GLY A 125 3.16 -2.95 -0.26
C GLY A 125 1.98 -3.91 -0.12
N MET A 126 2.22 -5.07 0.48
CA MET A 126 1.15 -6.03 0.79
C MET A 126 0.20 -5.45 1.84
N GLU A 127 0.71 -4.78 2.86
CA GLU A 127 -0.11 -4.14 3.87
C GLU A 127 -0.99 -3.03 3.28
N LEU A 128 -0.45 -2.18 2.37
CA LEU A 128 -1.25 -1.19 1.64
C LEU A 128 -2.38 -1.88 0.84
N ALA A 129 -2.04 -2.94 0.10
CA ALA A 129 -3.02 -3.68 -0.69
C ALA A 129 -4.12 -4.32 0.18
N LEU A 130 -3.80 -4.75 1.40
CA LEU A 130 -4.77 -5.28 2.36
C LEU A 130 -5.76 -4.22 2.87
N TRP A 131 -5.37 -2.94 2.94
CA TRP A 131 -6.27 -1.84 3.28
C TRP A 131 -7.19 -1.42 2.12
N CYS A 132 -6.88 -1.80 0.87
CA CYS A 132 -7.75 -1.56 -0.27
C CYS A 132 -9.03 -2.41 -0.21
N THR A 133 -10.11 -1.92 -0.82
CA THR A 133 -11.38 -2.66 -0.94
C THR A 133 -11.17 -3.97 -1.72
N ASN A 134 -10.44 -3.89 -2.83
CA ASN A 134 -10.15 -5.01 -3.71
C ASN A 134 -8.67 -5.02 -4.14
N ARG A 135 -8.20 -6.18 -4.55
CA ARG A 135 -6.89 -6.45 -5.13
C ARG A 135 -7.08 -7.16 -6.44
N ILE A 136 -6.42 -6.69 -7.49
CA ILE A 136 -6.37 -7.35 -8.79
C ILE A 136 -4.90 -7.57 -9.08
N ALA A 137 -4.53 -8.81 -9.32
CA ALA A 137 -3.19 -9.18 -9.75
C ALA A 137 -3.20 -9.63 -11.21
N SER A 138 -2.17 -9.23 -11.96
CA SER A 138 -1.94 -9.80 -13.29
C SER A 138 -1.42 -11.24 -13.18
N ASP A 139 -1.39 -11.96 -14.28
CA ASP A 139 -0.75 -13.27 -14.40
C ASP A 139 0.77 -13.20 -14.61
N ASN A 140 1.36 -12.02 -14.44
CA ASN A 140 2.79 -11.82 -14.54
C ASN A 140 3.52 -12.73 -13.54
N PRO A 141 4.50 -13.55 -13.98
CA PRO A 141 5.24 -14.45 -13.07
C PRO A 141 6.07 -13.71 -12.00
N ARG A 142 6.23 -12.40 -12.13
CA ARG A 142 6.89 -11.57 -11.10
C ARG A 142 5.95 -11.21 -9.93
N VAL A 143 4.65 -11.44 -10.05
CA VAL A 143 3.72 -11.20 -8.93
C VAL A 143 4.07 -12.13 -7.78
N ALA A 144 4.39 -11.53 -6.65
CA ALA A 144 4.74 -12.21 -5.42
C ALA A 144 4.16 -11.43 -4.24
N LEU A 145 3.18 -12.02 -3.59
CA LEU A 145 2.48 -11.46 -2.43
C LEU A 145 3.11 -12.03 -1.17
N ALA A 146 3.59 -11.19 -0.25
CA ALA A 146 4.25 -11.69 0.96
C ALA A 146 4.24 -10.68 2.11
N LEU A 147 4.39 -11.21 3.33
CA LEU A 147 4.73 -10.43 4.53
C LEU A 147 6.08 -10.93 5.08
N PRO A 148 7.22 -10.51 4.47
CA PRO A 148 8.53 -11.08 4.74
C PRO A 148 9.24 -10.47 5.97
N GLU A 149 8.57 -9.67 6.78
CA GLU A 149 9.12 -8.92 7.91
C GLU A 149 9.88 -9.81 8.89
N VAL A 150 9.41 -11.03 9.12
CA VAL A 150 10.07 -12.02 10.00
C VAL A 150 11.51 -12.34 9.60
N ARG A 151 11.83 -12.24 8.30
CA ARG A 151 13.20 -12.46 7.78
C ARG A 151 14.17 -11.35 8.19
N LEU A 152 13.63 -10.23 8.67
CA LEU A 152 14.37 -9.08 9.20
C LEU A 152 14.25 -8.99 10.73
N GLY A 153 13.67 -10.01 11.41
CA GLY A 153 13.40 -9.98 12.84
C GLY A 153 12.27 -9.03 13.24
N LEU A 154 11.41 -8.67 12.30
CA LEU A 154 10.30 -7.72 12.49
C LEU A 154 8.94 -8.43 12.39
N MET A 155 7.89 -7.68 12.67
CA MET A 155 6.49 -8.06 12.39
C MET A 155 5.85 -7.04 11.44
N PRO A 156 4.82 -7.44 10.65
CA PRO A 156 4.03 -6.50 9.86
C PRO A 156 3.47 -5.36 10.72
N GLY A 157 3.89 -4.12 10.45
CA GLY A 157 3.64 -2.96 11.31
C GLY A 157 2.41 -2.13 10.95
N TYR A 158 1.94 -2.23 9.70
CA TYR A 158 0.87 -1.37 9.19
C TYR A 158 -0.49 -2.07 9.09
N GLY A 159 -0.62 -3.25 9.68
CA GLY A 159 -1.89 -3.96 9.81
C GLY A 159 -1.94 -5.33 9.15
N GLY A 160 -0.88 -5.78 8.47
CA GLY A 160 -0.84 -7.03 7.71
C GLY A 160 -1.22 -8.26 8.53
N ALA A 161 -0.64 -8.40 9.73
CA ALA A 161 -0.93 -9.51 10.63
C ALA A 161 -2.39 -9.55 11.14
N VAL A 162 -3.13 -8.44 11.05
CA VAL A 162 -4.53 -8.34 11.48
C VAL A 162 -5.50 -8.48 10.31
N LEU A 163 -5.14 -7.92 9.14
CA LEU A 163 -6.02 -7.86 7.98
C LEU A 163 -5.97 -9.16 7.16
N LEU A 164 -4.79 -9.77 7.02
CA LEU A 164 -4.65 -10.97 6.21
C LEU A 164 -5.53 -12.13 6.70
N PRO A 165 -5.58 -12.49 8.02
CA PRO A 165 -6.43 -13.57 8.50
C PRO A 165 -7.95 -13.27 8.47
N ARG A 166 -8.33 -12.06 8.04
CA ARG A 166 -9.74 -11.72 7.76
C ARG A 166 -10.12 -11.95 6.30
N LEU A 167 -9.14 -12.20 5.44
CA LEU A 167 -9.33 -12.41 4.01
C LEU A 167 -9.09 -13.85 3.58
N ILE A 168 -8.17 -14.55 4.24
CA ILE A 168 -7.80 -15.92 3.94
C ILE A 168 -7.87 -16.78 5.20
N ASP A 169 -7.73 -18.09 5.04
CA ASP A 169 -7.65 -19.00 6.18
C ASP A 169 -6.53 -18.60 7.16
N THR A 170 -6.84 -18.68 8.45
CA THR A 170 -5.92 -18.24 9.52
C THR A 170 -4.61 -19.03 9.52
N SER A 171 -4.64 -20.31 9.13
CA SER A 171 -3.42 -21.14 9.07
C SER A 171 -2.50 -20.68 7.95
N GLU A 172 -3.03 -20.33 6.79
CA GLU A 172 -2.26 -19.78 5.66
C GLU A 172 -1.75 -18.37 5.98
N ALA A 173 -2.58 -17.54 6.61
CA ALA A 173 -2.14 -16.21 7.07
C ALA A 173 -0.99 -16.30 8.08
N LEU A 174 -1.10 -17.21 9.05
CA LEU A 174 -0.04 -17.47 10.04
C LEU A 174 1.24 -17.93 9.35
N LYS A 175 1.15 -18.87 8.41
CA LYS A 175 2.29 -19.35 7.62
C LYS A 175 2.97 -18.21 6.87
N MET A 176 2.21 -17.36 6.15
CA MET A 176 2.78 -16.22 5.44
C MET A 176 3.51 -15.26 6.38
N VAL A 177 2.93 -14.93 7.53
CA VAL A 177 3.53 -13.99 8.50
C VAL A 177 4.76 -14.59 9.20
N THR A 178 4.74 -15.89 9.53
CA THR A 178 5.83 -16.52 10.31
C THR A 178 6.98 -17.05 9.45
N THR A 179 6.78 -17.25 8.15
CA THR A 179 7.81 -17.71 7.22
C THR A 179 8.26 -16.65 6.22
N GLY A 180 7.42 -15.62 5.99
CA GLY A 180 7.61 -14.64 4.94
C GLY A 180 7.53 -15.23 3.53
N SER A 181 6.82 -16.36 3.36
CA SER A 181 6.71 -17.05 2.06
C SER A 181 5.98 -16.19 1.02
N ASP A 182 6.43 -16.32 -0.22
CA ASP A 182 5.78 -15.68 -1.37
C ASP A 182 4.59 -16.53 -1.82
N VAL A 183 3.50 -15.84 -2.21
CA VAL A 183 2.31 -16.42 -2.85
C VAL A 183 2.16 -15.78 -4.22
N GLY A 184 2.08 -16.56 -5.27
CA GLY A 184 1.87 -16.08 -6.64
C GLY A 184 0.42 -15.73 -6.93
N ALA A 185 0.16 -15.01 -8.05
CA ALA A 185 -1.19 -14.57 -8.42
C ALA A 185 -2.20 -15.72 -8.52
N MET A 186 -1.82 -16.82 -9.16
CA MET A 186 -2.70 -17.98 -9.34
C MET A 186 -3.00 -18.74 -8.06
N GLU A 187 -2.08 -18.73 -7.08
CA GLU A 187 -2.31 -19.32 -5.76
C GLU A 187 -3.22 -18.42 -4.93
N ALA A 188 -3.02 -17.10 -4.99
CA ALA A 188 -3.84 -16.12 -4.29
C ALA A 188 -5.29 -16.04 -4.81
N TRP A 189 -5.56 -16.51 -6.04
CA TRP A 189 -6.89 -16.57 -6.65
C TRP A 189 -7.74 -17.70 -6.06
N ARG A 190 -7.16 -18.77 -5.54
CA ARG A 190 -7.84 -19.97 -5.01
C ARG A 190 -8.34 -19.78 -3.60
#